data_1e1dbdd8aa8f0abdab3f100a6f091c13
#
_entry.id   1e1dbdd8aa8f0abdab3f100a6f091c13
#
_cell.length_a   1.000
_cell.length_b   1.000
_cell.length_c   1.000
_cell.angle_alpha   90.00
_cell.angle_beta   90.00
_cell.angle_gamma   90.00
#
_symmetry.space_group_name_H-M   'P 1'
#
loop_
_entity.id
_entity.type
_entity.pdbx_description
1 polymer ?
#
loop_
_entity_poly.entity_id
_entity_poly.type
_entity_poly.pdbx_seq_one_letter_code
_entity_poly.pdbx_strand_id
1 'polypeptide(L)'
;YSASVSPYILERFEKEVGYPFRPEYIIDQGYYNNQYRVPSREYLDFQAFQRREVAALAREFVDITHEYGREAMMFLGDHWIGTEPYMPEFAGIGLDAVVGSVGNGSTLRLISDIPGVKYTEGRFLPYFFPDTFHEGGDPVGEARDNWLTARRAILRKPIDRIGYGGYLKLACQFPEFLDYVESVCNEFRQLYQNIQGGRPVCLKRVAVLNCWGKARSWG
;
A
#
# COMPACT_ATOMS: atom_id res chain seq x y z
N TYR A 1 -8.35 -9.98 -5.31
CA TYR A 1 -9.31 -9.18 -4.55
C TYR A 1 -10.32 -8.62 -5.52
N SER A 2 -11.40 -9.38 -5.70
CA SER A 2 -12.51 -9.00 -6.53
C SER A 2 -13.31 -7.91 -5.83
N ALA A 3 -13.68 -6.96 -6.57
CA ALA A 3 -14.64 -5.99 -6.22
C ALA A 3 -15.98 -6.65 -5.82
N SER A 4 -16.72 -6.02 -4.94
CA SER A 4 -18.01 -6.53 -4.51
C SER A 4 -18.99 -6.55 -5.68
N VAL A 5 -19.63 -7.70 -5.87
CA VAL A 5 -20.75 -7.89 -6.78
C VAL A 5 -22.03 -8.24 -5.99
N SER A 6 -22.14 -7.74 -4.77
CA SER A 6 -23.37 -7.90 -3.98
C SER A 6 -24.56 -7.21 -4.69
N PRO A 7 -25.78 -7.68 -4.49
CA PRO A 7 -26.97 -7.03 -5.08
C PRO A 7 -27.05 -5.53 -4.80
N TYR A 8 -26.67 -5.12 -3.59
CA TYR A 8 -26.62 -3.72 -3.21
C TYR A 8 -25.65 -2.89 -4.06
N ILE A 9 -24.45 -3.41 -4.32
CA ILE A 9 -23.44 -2.72 -5.15
C ILE A 9 -23.87 -2.69 -6.61
N LEU A 10 -24.49 -3.75 -7.10
CA LEU A 10 -24.98 -3.78 -8.48
C LEU A 10 -26.12 -2.80 -8.72
N GLU A 11 -27.05 -2.67 -7.77
CA GLU A 11 -28.13 -1.68 -7.83
C GLU A 11 -27.57 -0.24 -7.82
N ARG A 12 -26.59 0.04 -6.97
CA ARG A 12 -25.93 1.35 -6.94
C ARG A 12 -25.19 1.65 -8.23
N PHE A 13 -24.49 0.66 -8.79
CA PHE A 13 -23.82 0.80 -10.07
C PHE A 13 -24.83 1.17 -11.18
N GLU A 14 -25.92 0.43 -11.30
CA GLU A 14 -26.94 0.70 -12.31
C GLU A 14 -27.54 2.10 -12.14
N LYS A 15 -27.81 2.50 -10.91
CA LYS A 15 -28.36 3.83 -10.61
C LYS A 15 -27.37 4.96 -10.99
N GLU A 16 -26.08 4.77 -10.79
CA GLU A 16 -25.08 5.79 -11.06
C GLU A 16 -24.66 5.83 -12.54
N VAL A 17 -24.46 4.66 -13.15
CA VAL A 17 -23.89 4.54 -14.49
C VAL A 17 -24.98 4.50 -15.58
N GLY A 18 -26.21 4.12 -15.21
CA GLY A 18 -27.38 4.15 -16.09
C GLY A 18 -27.64 2.85 -16.86
N TYR A 19 -26.90 1.77 -16.55
CA TYR A 19 -27.14 0.43 -17.09
C TYR A 19 -26.70 -0.66 -16.10
N PRO A 20 -27.31 -1.87 -16.17
CA PRO A 20 -26.99 -2.93 -15.25
C PRO A 20 -25.60 -3.52 -15.54
N PHE A 21 -24.86 -3.85 -14.47
CA PHE A 21 -23.64 -4.62 -14.60
C PHE A 21 -23.96 -6.06 -15.01
N ARG A 22 -23.17 -6.58 -15.95
CA ARG A 22 -23.25 -7.98 -16.38
C ARG A 22 -21.88 -8.65 -16.23
N PRO A 23 -21.81 -9.83 -15.60
CA PRO A 23 -20.56 -10.57 -15.46
C PRO A 23 -19.84 -10.82 -16.79
N GLU A 24 -20.59 -10.97 -17.87
CA GLU A 24 -20.08 -11.18 -19.23
C GLU A 24 -19.18 -10.04 -19.71
N TYR A 25 -19.36 -8.85 -19.19
CA TYR A 25 -18.49 -7.71 -19.51
C TYR A 25 -17.03 -7.93 -19.09
N ILE A 26 -16.82 -8.83 -18.12
CA ILE A 26 -15.48 -9.17 -17.60
C ILE A 26 -15.08 -10.58 -18.04
N ILE A 27 -15.93 -11.56 -17.81
CA ILE A 27 -15.60 -12.98 -17.92
C ILE A 27 -15.55 -13.43 -19.38
N ASP A 28 -16.61 -13.20 -20.14
CA ASP A 28 -16.75 -13.73 -21.52
C ASP A 28 -15.85 -13.04 -22.52
N GLN A 29 -15.43 -11.83 -22.23
CA GLN A 29 -14.52 -11.09 -23.09
C GLN A 29 -13.06 -11.35 -22.78
N GLY A 30 -12.76 -12.21 -21.80
CA GLY A 30 -11.40 -12.61 -21.45
C GLY A 30 -10.55 -11.47 -20.91
N TYR A 31 -11.13 -10.44 -20.32
CA TYR A 31 -10.41 -9.32 -19.76
C TYR A 31 -9.65 -9.71 -18.48
N TYR A 32 -10.13 -10.70 -17.77
CA TYR A 32 -9.64 -11.04 -16.44
C TYR A 32 -8.16 -11.47 -16.42
N ASN A 33 -7.63 -12.06 -17.49
CA ASN A 33 -6.22 -12.48 -17.54
C ASN A 33 -5.52 -12.11 -18.85
N ASN A 34 -6.05 -11.17 -19.60
CA ASN A 34 -5.48 -10.85 -20.88
C ASN A 34 -4.99 -9.40 -20.95
N GLN A 35 -3.76 -9.22 -20.56
CA GLN A 35 -3.08 -7.91 -20.59
C GLN A 35 -2.93 -7.29 -21.99
N TYR A 36 -3.25 -8.03 -23.04
CA TYR A 36 -3.15 -7.57 -24.41
C TYR A 36 -4.46 -7.06 -25.00
N ARG A 37 -5.57 -7.20 -24.25
CA ARG A 37 -6.87 -6.70 -24.69
C ARG A 37 -7.14 -5.31 -24.11
N VAL A 38 -7.67 -4.46 -24.95
CA VAL A 38 -8.19 -3.15 -24.50
C VAL A 38 -9.42 -3.39 -23.62
N PRO A 39 -9.46 -2.85 -22.39
CA PRO A 39 -10.63 -2.99 -21.55
C PRO A 39 -11.89 -2.46 -22.20
N SER A 40 -13.04 -3.12 -21.98
CA SER A 40 -14.32 -2.59 -22.41
C SER A 40 -14.70 -1.32 -21.63
N ARG A 41 -15.60 -0.54 -22.20
CA ARG A 41 -16.15 0.64 -21.51
C ARG A 41 -16.83 0.23 -20.20
N GLU A 42 -17.62 -0.83 -20.25
CA GLU A 42 -18.38 -1.34 -19.11
C GLU A 42 -17.46 -1.78 -17.98
N TYR A 43 -16.33 -2.43 -18.29
CA TYR A 43 -15.32 -2.77 -17.32
C TYR A 43 -14.68 -1.52 -16.68
N LEU A 44 -14.34 -0.54 -17.48
CA LEU A 44 -13.75 0.71 -16.98
C LEU A 44 -14.74 1.51 -16.12
N ASP A 45 -16.01 1.55 -16.52
CA ASP A 45 -17.06 2.22 -15.76
C ASP A 45 -17.27 1.53 -14.39
N PHE A 46 -17.26 0.20 -14.38
CA PHE A 46 -17.37 -0.55 -13.14
C PHE A 46 -16.16 -0.34 -12.21
N GLN A 47 -14.95 -0.34 -12.76
CA GLN A 47 -13.75 -0.04 -11.99
C GLN A 47 -13.76 1.40 -11.43
N ALA A 48 -14.20 2.36 -12.21
CA ALA A 48 -14.32 3.75 -11.78
C ALA A 48 -15.37 3.91 -10.68
N PHE A 49 -16.52 3.27 -10.81
CA PHE A 49 -17.56 3.21 -9.79
C PHE A 49 -17.00 2.64 -8.47
N GLN A 50 -16.34 1.50 -8.53
CA GLN A 50 -15.79 0.86 -7.32
C GLN A 50 -14.73 1.71 -6.62
N ARG A 51 -13.87 2.40 -7.36
CA ARG A 51 -12.90 3.33 -6.76
C ARG A 51 -13.61 4.43 -5.97
N ARG A 52 -14.69 4.99 -6.52
CA ARG A 52 -15.47 6.01 -5.81
C ARG A 52 -16.13 5.47 -4.55
N GLU A 53 -16.74 4.28 -4.63
CA GLU A 53 -17.38 3.64 -3.48
C GLU A 53 -16.37 3.34 -2.36
N VAL A 54 -15.22 2.76 -2.70
CA VAL A 54 -14.18 2.46 -1.71
C VAL A 54 -13.60 3.74 -1.10
N ALA A 55 -13.36 4.76 -1.92
CA ALA A 55 -12.86 6.04 -1.44
C ALA A 55 -13.86 6.75 -0.54
N ALA A 56 -15.16 6.72 -0.88
CA ALA A 56 -16.21 7.30 -0.05
C ALA A 56 -16.30 6.60 1.31
N LEU A 57 -16.30 5.26 1.33
CA LEU A 57 -16.30 4.49 2.57
C LEU A 57 -15.04 4.76 3.42
N ALA A 58 -13.87 4.78 2.78
CA ALA A 58 -12.62 5.09 3.49
C ALA A 58 -12.66 6.50 4.09
N ARG A 59 -13.23 7.46 3.38
CA ARG A 59 -13.40 8.82 3.85
C ARG A 59 -14.29 8.90 5.10
N GLU A 60 -15.39 8.16 5.17
CA GLU A 60 -16.24 8.13 6.36
C GLU A 60 -15.44 7.74 7.62
N PHE A 61 -14.58 6.71 7.52
CA PHE A 61 -13.72 6.32 8.64
C PHE A 61 -12.67 7.37 8.99
N VAL A 62 -12.12 8.04 7.98
CA VAL A 62 -11.14 9.12 8.19
C VAL A 62 -11.83 10.31 8.88
N ASP A 63 -13.00 10.73 8.40
CA ASP A 63 -13.74 11.84 8.96
C ASP A 63 -14.10 11.57 10.45
N ILE A 64 -14.59 10.38 10.77
CA ILE A 64 -14.85 9.96 12.16
C ILE A 64 -13.55 10.01 12.98
N THR A 65 -12.44 9.52 12.44
CA THR A 65 -11.14 9.55 13.14
C THR A 65 -10.71 10.98 13.46
N HIS A 66 -10.90 11.89 12.52
CA HIS A 66 -10.57 13.32 12.67
C HIS A 66 -11.49 14.03 13.67
N GLU A 67 -12.78 13.66 13.75
CA GLU A 67 -13.71 14.20 14.76
C GLU A 67 -13.22 13.93 16.19
N TYR A 68 -12.53 12.81 16.42
CA TYR A 68 -11.87 12.50 17.69
C TYR A 68 -10.48 13.10 17.85
N GLY A 69 -10.04 13.99 16.94
CA GLY A 69 -8.73 14.63 16.99
C GLY A 69 -7.57 13.65 16.79
N ARG A 70 -7.78 12.57 16.04
CA ARG A 70 -6.78 11.54 15.76
C ARG A 70 -6.40 11.56 14.29
N GLU A 71 -5.18 11.10 13.99
CA GLU A 71 -4.69 10.91 12.62
C GLU A 71 -5.15 9.55 12.09
N ALA A 72 -5.60 9.54 10.84
CA ALA A 72 -6.01 8.34 10.13
C ALA A 72 -4.86 7.81 9.27
N MET A 73 -4.53 6.54 9.48
CA MET A 73 -3.47 5.85 8.74
C MET A 73 -4.03 4.60 8.06
N MET A 74 -3.66 4.42 6.79
CA MET A 74 -4.05 3.23 6.03
C MET A 74 -2.84 2.38 5.71
N PHE A 75 -2.95 1.08 6.02
CA PHE A 75 -2.00 0.09 5.54
C PHE A 75 -2.33 -0.29 4.11
N LEU A 76 -1.32 -0.21 3.27
CA LEU A 76 -1.44 -0.45 1.84
C LEU A 76 -0.79 -1.79 1.52
N GLY A 77 -1.62 -2.79 1.32
CA GLY A 77 -1.18 -4.11 0.89
C GLY A 77 -0.77 -4.14 -0.58
N ASP A 78 -0.35 -5.30 -1.05
CA ASP A 78 0.21 -5.47 -2.40
C ASP A 78 -0.82 -5.28 -3.52
N HIS A 79 -2.10 -5.35 -3.20
CA HIS A 79 -3.20 -5.30 -4.16
C HIS A 79 -4.26 -4.29 -3.74
N TRP A 80 -4.10 -3.06 -4.18
CA TRP A 80 -4.99 -1.96 -3.86
C TRP A 80 -6.02 -1.75 -4.96
N ILE A 81 -7.10 -2.42 -4.86
CA ILE A 81 -8.21 -2.15 -5.76
C ILE A 81 -9.07 -1.08 -5.10
N GLY A 82 -9.22 0.02 -5.82
CA GLY A 82 -10.12 1.10 -5.44
C GLY A 82 -9.52 2.24 -4.62
N THR A 83 -8.28 2.13 -4.17
CA THR A 83 -7.60 3.19 -3.40
C THR A 83 -6.19 3.47 -3.87
N GLU A 84 -5.95 3.31 -5.15
CA GLU A 84 -4.64 3.56 -5.75
C GLU A 84 -4.20 5.00 -5.55
N PRO A 85 -3.00 5.22 -4.99
CA PRO A 85 -2.55 6.54 -4.52
C PRO A 85 -2.49 7.64 -5.57
N TYR A 86 -2.40 7.28 -6.82
CA TYR A 86 -2.29 8.23 -7.93
C TYR A 86 -3.61 8.47 -8.65
N MET A 87 -4.69 7.90 -8.15
CA MET A 87 -6.03 8.15 -8.66
C MET A 87 -6.63 9.38 -7.98
N PRO A 88 -7.49 10.14 -8.69
CA PRO A 88 -8.10 11.34 -8.11
C PRO A 88 -8.89 11.07 -6.83
N GLU A 89 -9.51 9.92 -6.73
CA GLU A 89 -10.33 9.52 -5.60
C GLU A 89 -9.52 9.35 -4.32
N PHE A 90 -8.23 8.95 -4.43
CA PHE A 90 -7.37 8.76 -3.27
C PHE A 90 -7.14 10.06 -2.48
N ALA A 91 -6.89 11.16 -3.17
CA ALA A 91 -6.68 12.46 -2.52
C ALA A 91 -7.91 12.91 -1.73
N GLY A 92 -9.11 12.53 -2.18
CA GLY A 92 -10.37 12.82 -1.52
C GLY A 92 -10.60 12.06 -0.21
N ILE A 93 -9.85 10.99 0.06
CA ILE A 93 -9.99 10.22 1.31
C ILE A 93 -9.49 11.04 2.52
N GLY A 94 -8.45 11.84 2.35
CA GLY A 94 -7.94 12.70 3.43
C GLY A 94 -7.07 11.97 4.46
N LEU A 95 -6.41 10.89 4.09
CA LEU A 95 -5.49 10.15 4.96
C LEU A 95 -4.32 11.03 5.42
N ASP A 96 -3.94 10.92 6.69
CA ASP A 96 -2.74 11.56 7.22
C ASP A 96 -1.48 10.76 6.90
N ALA A 97 -1.58 9.43 6.92
CA ALA A 97 -0.44 8.58 6.69
C ALA A 97 -0.79 7.33 5.88
N VAL A 98 0.22 6.80 5.21
CA VAL A 98 0.17 5.51 4.54
C VAL A 98 1.32 4.64 5.01
N VAL A 99 1.03 3.35 5.14
CA VAL A 99 1.96 2.36 5.66
C VAL A 99 2.08 1.19 4.69
N GLY A 100 3.27 0.68 4.50
CA GLY A 100 3.50 -0.51 3.69
C GLY A 100 4.57 -1.42 4.22
N SER A 101 4.60 -2.64 3.71
CA SER A 101 5.61 -3.63 4.05
C SER A 101 6.97 -3.23 3.50
N VAL A 102 8.04 -3.40 4.29
CA VAL A 102 9.42 -3.19 3.86
C VAL A 102 10.08 -4.44 3.29
N GLY A 103 9.38 -5.56 3.24
CA GLY A 103 9.88 -6.80 2.64
C GLY A 103 10.14 -6.69 1.13
N ASN A 104 9.62 -5.63 0.50
CA ASN A 104 9.81 -5.36 -0.91
C ASN A 104 10.24 -3.89 -1.13
N GLY A 105 11.44 -3.70 -1.67
CA GLY A 105 11.97 -2.36 -1.94
C GLY A 105 11.19 -1.57 -2.99
N SER A 106 10.44 -2.23 -3.86
CA SER A 106 9.56 -1.57 -4.82
C SER A 106 8.35 -0.96 -4.11
N THR A 107 7.70 -1.71 -3.24
CA THR A 107 6.58 -1.22 -2.41
C THR A 107 7.00 0.00 -1.58
N LEU A 108 8.17 -0.07 -0.95
CA LEU A 108 8.67 1.05 -0.15
C LEU A 108 8.90 2.32 -0.98
N ARG A 109 9.48 2.18 -2.18
CA ARG A 109 9.65 3.31 -3.11
C ARG A 109 8.33 3.92 -3.55
N LEU A 110 7.33 3.08 -3.78
CA LEU A 110 6.00 3.54 -4.17
C LEU A 110 5.33 4.30 -3.04
N ILE A 111 5.41 3.80 -1.81
CA ILE A 111 4.85 4.48 -0.63
C ILE A 111 5.52 5.82 -0.42
N SER A 112 6.85 5.90 -0.54
CA SER A 112 7.58 7.14 -0.37
C SER A 112 7.23 8.23 -1.39
N ASP A 113 6.62 7.87 -2.52
CA ASP A 113 6.23 8.78 -3.59
C ASP A 113 4.73 9.15 -3.57
N ILE A 114 3.94 8.64 -2.61
CA ILE A 114 2.51 8.94 -2.51
C ILE A 114 2.30 10.43 -2.22
N PRO A 115 1.54 11.14 -3.06
CA PRO A 115 1.24 12.54 -2.82
C PRO A 115 0.13 12.73 -1.79
N GLY A 116 0.11 13.87 -1.12
CA GLY A 116 -1.04 14.32 -0.33
C GLY A 116 -1.17 13.70 1.06
N VAL A 117 -0.21 12.90 1.52
CA VAL A 117 -0.14 12.40 2.89
C VAL A 117 0.94 13.13 3.69
N LYS A 118 0.74 13.26 5.02
CA LYS A 118 1.72 13.90 5.91
C LYS A 118 2.91 13.01 6.17
N TYR A 119 2.67 11.69 6.32
CA TYR A 119 3.68 10.70 6.69
C TYR A 119 3.62 9.46 5.80
N THR A 120 4.78 8.89 5.60
CA THR A 120 4.95 7.58 4.99
C THR A 120 5.67 6.65 5.96
N GLU A 121 5.17 5.43 6.13
CA GLU A 121 5.70 4.48 7.10
C GLU A 121 6.00 3.13 6.44
N GLY A 122 7.17 2.58 6.75
CA GLY A 122 7.53 1.21 6.42
C GLY A 122 7.43 0.31 7.65
N ARG A 123 6.83 -0.88 7.50
CA ARG A 123 6.77 -1.86 8.57
C ARG A 123 7.59 -3.08 8.24
N PHE A 124 8.42 -3.49 9.20
CA PHE A 124 8.92 -4.85 9.22
C PHE A 124 7.73 -5.77 9.46
N LEU A 125 7.40 -6.52 8.46
CA LEU A 125 6.38 -7.54 8.51
C LEU A 125 7.02 -8.83 8.05
N PRO A 126 7.29 -9.76 8.94
CA PRO A 126 7.20 -11.15 8.60
C PRO A 126 5.71 -11.38 8.27
N TYR A 127 5.43 -11.60 7.00
CA TYR A 127 4.06 -11.48 6.48
C TYR A 127 3.12 -12.56 6.97
N PHE A 128 3.66 -13.66 7.45
CA PHE A 128 2.90 -14.77 8.01
C PHE A 128 3.46 -15.08 9.39
N PHE A 129 2.93 -14.42 10.39
CA PHE A 129 3.42 -14.51 11.75
C PHE A 129 3.64 -15.92 12.27
N PRO A 130 2.75 -16.90 12.01
CA PRO A 130 3.00 -18.28 12.41
C PRO A 130 4.17 -18.92 11.67
N ASP A 131 4.44 -18.49 10.43
CA ASP A 131 5.48 -19.10 9.59
C ASP A 131 6.88 -18.58 9.94
N THR A 132 6.96 -17.42 10.57
CA THR A 132 8.23 -16.80 10.98
C THR A 132 8.51 -17.00 12.46
N PHE A 133 7.50 -16.80 13.32
CA PHE A 133 7.64 -16.87 14.78
C PHE A 133 7.20 -18.22 15.33
N HIS A 134 8.02 -19.22 15.11
CA HIS A 134 7.83 -20.58 15.64
C HIS A 134 9.18 -21.16 16.08
N GLU A 135 9.15 -22.29 16.80
CA GLU A 135 10.36 -23.00 17.16
C GLU A 135 11.14 -23.44 15.91
N GLY A 136 12.39 -23.03 15.81
CA GLY A 136 13.25 -23.25 14.63
C GLY A 136 13.08 -22.24 13.49
N GLY A 137 12.20 -21.26 13.63
CA GLY A 137 12.13 -20.11 12.70
C GLY A 137 13.29 -19.13 12.87
N ASP A 138 13.53 -18.29 11.86
CA ASP A 138 14.59 -17.27 11.86
C ASP A 138 14.01 -15.85 11.66
N PRO A 139 13.31 -15.29 12.65
CA PRO A 139 12.75 -13.94 12.53
C PRO A 139 13.81 -12.85 12.41
N VAL A 140 15.01 -13.08 12.95
CA VAL A 140 16.12 -12.13 12.82
C VAL A 140 16.68 -12.11 11.40
N GLY A 141 16.85 -13.27 10.78
CA GLY A 141 17.29 -13.40 9.40
C GLY A 141 16.33 -12.71 8.43
N GLU A 142 15.03 -12.98 8.57
CA GLU A 142 14.01 -12.33 7.75
C GLU A 142 13.98 -10.81 7.95
N ALA A 143 14.05 -10.34 9.18
CA ALA A 143 14.11 -8.90 9.45
C ALA A 143 15.37 -8.25 8.86
N ARG A 144 16.50 -8.96 8.87
CA ARG A 144 17.76 -8.50 8.26
C ARG A 144 17.63 -8.33 6.75
N ASP A 145 17.05 -9.31 6.07
CA ASP A 145 16.84 -9.26 4.62
C ASP A 145 15.87 -8.12 4.25
N ASN A 146 14.80 -7.97 5.02
CA ASN A 146 13.86 -6.87 4.88
C ASN A 146 14.56 -5.51 5.06
N TRP A 147 15.40 -5.36 6.09
CA TRP A 147 16.14 -4.13 6.32
C TRP A 147 17.13 -3.80 5.21
N LEU A 148 17.88 -4.78 4.74
CA LEU A 148 18.80 -4.58 3.62
C LEU A 148 18.10 -4.06 2.36
N THR A 149 16.89 -4.54 2.11
CA THR A 149 16.08 -4.10 0.99
C THR A 149 15.52 -2.70 1.22
N ALA A 150 14.97 -2.44 2.40
CA ALA A 150 14.42 -1.15 2.80
C ALA A 150 15.48 -0.04 2.78
N ARG A 151 16.65 -0.29 3.34
CA ARG A 151 17.76 0.67 3.41
C ARG A 151 18.17 1.19 2.04
N ARG A 152 18.20 0.33 1.03
CA ARG A 152 18.51 0.74 -0.36
C ARG A 152 17.44 1.67 -0.95
N ALA A 153 16.19 1.46 -0.61
CA ALA A 153 15.10 2.32 -1.06
C ALA A 153 15.10 3.67 -0.34
N ILE A 154 15.33 3.66 0.97
CA ILE A 154 15.38 4.85 1.83
C ILE A 154 16.50 5.81 1.41
N LEU A 155 17.66 5.31 1.00
CA LEU A 155 18.76 6.13 0.52
C LEU A 155 18.40 6.96 -0.72
N ARG A 156 17.40 6.54 -1.48
CA ARG A 156 16.91 7.31 -2.62
C ARG A 156 15.89 8.37 -2.23
N LYS A 157 14.91 7.99 -1.45
CA LYS A 157 13.87 8.85 -0.89
C LYS A 157 13.46 8.29 0.47
N PRO A 158 13.65 9.05 1.54
CA PRO A 158 13.30 8.58 2.86
C PRO A 158 11.79 8.42 3.00
N ILE A 159 11.39 7.42 3.78
CA ILE A 159 10.10 7.39 4.44
C ILE A 159 10.23 8.08 5.80
N ASP A 160 9.11 8.48 6.39
CA ASP A 160 9.14 9.26 7.64
C ASP A 160 9.27 8.39 8.88
N ARG A 161 8.75 7.17 8.83
CA ARG A 161 8.72 6.23 9.97
C ARG A 161 9.06 4.81 9.54
N ILE A 162 9.68 4.08 10.45
CA ILE A 162 9.92 2.65 10.32
C ILE A 162 9.73 1.96 11.66
N GLY A 163 9.22 0.73 11.64
CA GLY A 163 9.04 -0.06 12.84
C GLY A 163 8.51 -1.47 12.57
N TYR A 164 8.30 -2.21 13.65
CA TYR A 164 7.65 -3.51 13.59
C TYR A 164 6.14 -3.35 13.50
N GLY A 165 5.54 -4.06 12.58
CA GLY A 165 4.10 -3.99 12.32
C GLY A 165 3.40 -5.34 12.43
N GLY A 166 3.52 -6.03 13.55
CA GLY A 166 2.92 -7.33 13.73
C GLY A 166 2.37 -7.55 15.14
N TYR A 167 2.08 -8.81 15.48
CA TYR A 167 1.60 -9.16 16.81
C TYR A 167 2.72 -9.08 17.85
N LEU A 168 2.74 -8.00 18.62
CA LEU A 168 3.79 -7.76 19.63
C LEU A 168 3.88 -8.91 20.63
N LYS A 169 2.74 -9.47 21.07
CA LYS A 169 2.72 -10.61 22.00
C LYS A 169 3.50 -11.82 21.47
N LEU A 170 3.47 -12.04 20.16
CA LEU A 170 4.20 -13.13 19.52
C LEU A 170 5.69 -12.77 19.41
N ALA A 171 6.00 -11.57 18.94
CA ALA A 171 7.38 -11.07 18.83
C ALA A 171 8.11 -11.03 20.17
N CYS A 172 7.42 -10.75 21.28
CA CYS A 172 8.00 -10.76 22.63
C CYS A 172 8.54 -12.13 23.08
N GLN A 173 8.21 -13.21 22.39
CA GLN A 173 8.77 -14.55 22.64
C GLN A 173 10.15 -14.72 21.97
N PHE A 174 10.59 -13.76 21.17
CA PHE A 174 11.84 -13.75 20.41
C PHE A 174 12.64 -12.48 20.72
N PRO A 175 13.30 -12.41 21.89
CA PRO A 175 13.99 -11.18 22.32
C PRO A 175 15.04 -10.73 21.33
N GLU A 176 15.78 -11.63 20.67
CA GLU A 176 16.80 -11.28 19.69
C GLU A 176 16.19 -10.54 18.47
N PHE A 177 14.95 -10.86 18.12
CA PHE A 177 14.24 -10.14 17.07
C PHE A 177 13.93 -8.70 17.50
N LEU A 178 13.47 -8.51 18.73
CA LEU A 178 13.20 -7.16 19.26
C LEU A 178 14.45 -6.31 19.34
N ASP A 179 15.57 -6.89 19.81
CA ASP A 179 16.87 -6.24 19.86
C ASP A 179 17.33 -5.83 18.46
N TYR A 180 17.11 -6.71 17.48
CA TYR A 180 17.42 -6.38 16.08
C TYR A 180 16.54 -5.24 15.56
N VAL A 181 15.24 -5.25 15.82
CA VAL A 181 14.33 -4.17 15.43
C VAL A 181 14.74 -2.84 16.06
N GLU A 182 15.15 -2.84 17.33
CA GLU A 182 15.68 -1.65 18.00
C GLU A 182 16.93 -1.12 17.29
N SER A 183 17.88 -2.00 16.95
CA SER A 183 19.08 -1.63 16.22
C SER A 183 18.78 -1.00 14.87
N VAL A 184 17.81 -1.54 14.14
CA VAL A 184 17.34 -1.00 12.86
C VAL A 184 16.67 0.37 13.04
N CYS A 185 15.85 0.54 14.07
CA CYS A 185 15.23 1.84 14.36
C CYS A 185 16.30 2.91 14.66
N ASN A 186 17.37 2.55 15.36
CA ASN A 186 18.48 3.45 15.64
C ASN A 186 19.27 3.79 14.36
N GLU A 187 19.59 2.81 13.51
CA GLU A 187 20.23 3.04 12.22
C GLU A 187 19.34 3.93 11.32
N PHE A 188 18.04 3.67 11.29
CA PHE A 188 17.10 4.47 10.52
C PHE A 188 17.08 5.94 10.96
N ARG A 189 17.05 6.21 12.27
CA ARG A 189 17.10 7.59 12.78
C ARG A 189 18.35 8.33 12.32
N GLN A 190 19.51 7.68 12.35
CA GLN A 190 20.76 8.26 11.86
C GLN A 190 20.71 8.54 10.36
N LEU A 191 20.23 7.57 9.56
CA LEU A 191 20.06 7.76 8.12
C LEU A 191 19.08 8.89 7.80
N TYR A 192 17.96 8.93 8.49
CA TYR A 192 16.93 9.95 8.31
C TYR A 192 17.49 11.35 8.60
N GLN A 193 18.19 11.51 9.71
CA GLN A 193 18.83 12.79 10.08
C GLN A 193 19.88 13.22 9.06
N ASN A 194 20.70 12.30 8.57
CA ASN A 194 21.71 12.59 7.57
C ASN A 194 21.10 12.97 6.21
N ILE A 195 19.99 12.35 5.83
CA ILE A 195 19.31 12.64 4.56
C ILE A 195 18.55 13.98 4.62
N GLN A 196 17.98 14.34 5.76
CA GLN A 196 17.30 15.63 5.93
C GLN A 196 18.25 16.83 5.76
N GLY A 197 19.52 16.67 6.12
CA GLY A 197 20.57 17.69 5.93
C GLY A 197 21.13 17.77 4.52
N GLY A 198 20.77 16.85 3.62
CA GLY A 198 21.31 16.73 2.29
C GLY A 198 20.27 16.34 1.25
N ARG A 199 20.57 16.59 0.00
CA ARG A 199 19.73 16.15 -1.13
C ARG A 199 20.40 14.95 -1.79
N PRO A 200 19.80 13.75 -1.78
CA PRO A 200 20.36 12.62 -2.51
C PRO A 200 20.52 12.96 -3.99
N VAL A 201 21.72 12.79 -4.52
CA VAL A 201 22.02 13.06 -5.93
C VAL A 201 22.12 11.73 -6.66
N CYS A 202 21.29 11.54 -7.67
CA CYS A 202 21.37 10.39 -8.54
C CYS A 202 22.49 10.61 -9.57
N LEU A 203 23.49 9.73 -9.55
CA LEU A 203 24.61 9.78 -10.51
C LEU A 203 24.19 9.43 -11.94
N LYS A 204 23.10 8.65 -12.08
CA LYS A 204 22.53 8.29 -13.37
C LYS A 204 21.12 8.82 -13.48
N ARG A 205 20.85 9.57 -14.55
CA ARG A 205 19.49 10.06 -14.84
C ARG A 205 18.74 8.99 -15.64
N VAL A 206 17.98 8.18 -14.94
CA VAL A 206 17.05 7.23 -15.55
C VAL A 206 15.65 7.63 -15.12
N ALA A 207 14.80 7.95 -16.09
CA ALA A 207 13.38 8.15 -15.83
C ALA A 207 12.67 6.80 -15.91
N VAL A 208 11.97 6.44 -14.84
CA VAL A 208 11.07 5.29 -14.82
C VAL A 208 9.65 5.82 -14.93
N LEU A 209 8.96 5.45 -16.00
CA LEU A 209 7.55 5.73 -16.13
C LEU A 209 6.79 4.87 -15.13
N ASN A 210 6.18 5.51 -14.15
CA ASN A 210 5.33 4.84 -13.18
C ASN A 210 3.88 4.90 -13.67
N CYS A 211 3.38 3.78 -14.18
CA CYS A 211 2.00 3.61 -14.63
C CYS A 211 1.10 3.02 -13.54
N TRP A 212 1.51 3.10 -12.31
CA TRP A 212 0.70 2.62 -11.19
C TRP A 212 -0.69 3.27 -11.23
N GLY A 213 -1.68 2.58 -10.81
CA GLY A 213 -3.06 3.02 -10.87
C GLY A 213 -3.72 2.70 -12.20
N LYS A 214 -3.34 3.35 -13.29
CA LYS A 214 -3.93 3.08 -14.61
C LYS A 214 -3.59 1.70 -15.16
N ALA A 215 -2.37 1.22 -14.94
CA ALA A 215 -1.99 -0.13 -15.37
C ALA A 215 -2.65 -1.22 -14.52
N ARG A 216 -2.94 -0.94 -13.25
CA ARG A 216 -3.63 -1.88 -12.36
C ARG A 216 -5.14 -1.95 -12.57
N SER A 217 -5.74 -0.97 -13.19
CA SER A 217 -7.14 -1.09 -13.63
C SER A 217 -7.34 -2.11 -14.75
N TRP A 218 -6.27 -2.75 -15.18
CA TRP A 218 -6.25 -3.79 -16.21
C TRP A 218 -6.10 -5.22 -15.65
N GLY A 219 -5.80 -5.39 -14.38
CA GLY A 219 -5.51 -6.67 -13.77
C GLY A 219 -6.59 -7.16 -12.82
#